data_81e5e198dd3a06a66774c55114a7ee21
#
_entry.id   81e5e198dd3a06a66774c55114a7ee21
#
_cell.length_a   1.000
_cell.length_b   1.000
_cell.length_c   1.000
_cell.angle_alpha   90.00
_cell.angle_beta   90.00
_cell.angle_gamma   90.00
#
_symmetry.space_group_name_H-M   'P 1'
#
loop_
_entity.id
_entity.type
_entity.pdbx_description
1 polymer ?
#
loop_
_entity_poly.entity_id
_entity_poly.type
_entity_poly.pdbx_seq_one_letter_code
_entity_poly.pdbx_strand_id
1 'polypeptide(L)'
;DWRFKTHLANLPIYYEYKADGIGSTDAIKGTYLDNYKKIWDLYITDSTCDPKLLASKTGNDAVAEFVGKKAVFYQNGTWAYNDVKDLGDDNLGMLPIYIGVEGEENQGLCTGSENFWCVNNTSSDEDIQATLDFLYWCVTSEAGTSAMADKMGFVIPFKKAKDSTNP
;
A
#
# COMPACT_ATOMS: atom_id res chain seq x y z
N ASP A 1 0.41 -13.90 0.23
CA ASP A 1 1.10 -12.95 1.07
C ASP A 1 0.18 -11.76 1.39
N TRP A 2 0.70 -10.70 2.02
CA TRP A 2 -0.05 -9.52 2.42
C TRP A 2 -0.78 -8.82 1.26
N ARG A 3 -0.27 -8.86 0.04
CA ARG A 3 -0.90 -8.25 -1.13
C ARG A 3 -2.31 -8.78 -1.36
N PHE A 4 -2.47 -10.09 -1.30
CA PHE A 4 -3.77 -10.72 -1.51
C PHE A 4 -4.75 -10.44 -0.40
N LYS A 5 -4.31 -10.54 0.86
CA LYS A 5 -5.22 -10.39 2.00
C LYS A 5 -5.50 -8.94 2.40
N THR A 6 -4.58 -8.01 2.15
CA THR A 6 -4.77 -6.62 2.57
C THR A 6 -5.11 -5.68 1.43
N HIS A 7 -4.44 -5.77 0.29
CA HIS A 7 -4.72 -4.86 -0.82
C HIS A 7 -5.84 -5.38 -1.72
N LEU A 8 -5.75 -6.60 -2.19
CA LEU A 8 -6.71 -7.13 -3.16
C LEU A 8 -8.05 -7.53 -2.52
N ALA A 9 -8.03 -8.18 -1.36
CA ALA A 9 -9.25 -8.60 -0.67
C ALA A 9 -10.06 -7.42 -0.11
N ASN A 10 -9.42 -6.30 0.19
CA ASN A 10 -10.13 -5.11 0.67
C ASN A 10 -11.05 -4.48 -0.37
N LEU A 11 -10.72 -4.56 -1.66
CA LEU A 11 -11.52 -3.95 -2.72
C LEU A 11 -12.94 -4.53 -2.83
N PRO A 12 -13.15 -5.84 -2.97
CA PRO A 12 -14.51 -6.40 -3.02
C PRO A 12 -15.28 -6.17 -1.73
N ILE A 13 -14.63 -6.17 -0.57
CA ILE A 13 -15.26 -5.86 0.71
C ILE A 13 -15.67 -4.39 0.76
N TYR A 14 -14.82 -3.49 0.32
CA TYR A 14 -15.12 -2.05 0.23
C TYR A 14 -16.35 -1.78 -0.63
N TYR A 15 -16.42 -2.38 -1.82
CA TYR A 15 -17.57 -2.20 -2.71
C TYR A 15 -18.85 -2.79 -2.13
N GLU A 16 -18.78 -3.93 -1.45
CA GLU A 16 -19.92 -4.51 -0.75
C GLU A 16 -20.41 -3.56 0.36
N TYR A 17 -19.51 -3.05 1.18
CA TYR A 17 -19.86 -2.09 2.24
C TYR A 17 -20.46 -0.80 1.69
N LYS A 18 -19.89 -0.29 0.60
CA LYS A 18 -20.40 0.90 -0.08
C LYS A 18 -21.79 0.69 -0.65
N ALA A 19 -22.06 -0.45 -1.28
CA ALA A 19 -23.36 -0.80 -1.81
C ALA A 19 -24.41 -1.00 -0.70
N ASP A 20 -24.04 -1.57 0.41
CA ASP A 20 -24.91 -1.80 1.56
C ASP A 20 -25.03 -0.57 2.49
N GLY A 21 -24.22 0.46 2.32
CA GLY A 21 -24.20 1.66 3.18
C GLY A 21 -23.74 1.38 4.62
N ILE A 22 -22.85 0.40 4.81
CA ILE A 22 -22.36 -0.03 6.13
C ILE A 22 -20.86 0.20 6.27
N GLY A 23 -20.37 0.27 7.52
CA GLY A 23 -18.93 0.37 7.83
C GLY A 23 -18.32 -0.89 8.43
N SER A 24 -19.15 -1.85 8.85
CA SER A 24 -18.70 -3.13 9.41
C SER A 24 -19.82 -4.17 9.33
N THR A 25 -19.44 -5.45 9.38
CA THR A 25 -20.38 -6.58 9.44
C THR A 25 -19.71 -7.76 10.14
N ASP A 26 -20.49 -8.63 10.75
CA ASP A 26 -20.00 -9.89 11.31
C ASP A 26 -19.66 -10.92 10.24
N ALA A 27 -20.25 -10.80 9.04
CA ALA A 27 -19.99 -11.67 7.91
C ALA A 27 -20.22 -10.93 6.58
N ILE A 28 -19.27 -11.07 5.66
CA ILE A 28 -19.41 -10.57 4.27
C ILE A 28 -20.37 -11.45 3.48
N LYS A 29 -21.08 -10.86 2.51
CA LYS A 29 -22.00 -11.57 1.62
C LYS A 29 -21.28 -12.22 0.44
N GLY A 30 -20.12 -11.68 0.06
CA GLY A 30 -19.39 -12.12 -1.12
C GLY A 30 -19.96 -11.60 -2.43
N THR A 31 -20.63 -10.46 -2.42
CA THR A 31 -21.29 -9.86 -3.60
C THR A 31 -20.33 -9.68 -4.77
N TYR A 32 -19.08 -9.34 -4.52
CA TYR A 32 -18.05 -9.08 -5.54
C TYR A 32 -16.99 -10.19 -5.62
N LEU A 33 -17.35 -11.43 -5.28
CA LEU A 33 -16.41 -12.56 -5.29
C LEU A 33 -15.89 -12.87 -6.71
N ASP A 34 -16.73 -12.76 -7.74
CA ASP A 34 -16.33 -12.99 -9.13
C ASP A 34 -15.34 -11.90 -9.61
N ASN A 35 -15.50 -10.66 -9.16
CA ASN A 35 -14.55 -9.59 -9.42
C ASN A 35 -13.21 -9.86 -8.74
N TYR A 36 -13.24 -10.33 -7.49
CA TYR A 36 -12.03 -10.73 -6.78
C TYR A 36 -11.31 -11.89 -7.48
N LYS A 37 -12.08 -12.87 -8.01
CA LYS A 37 -11.50 -13.98 -8.77
C LYS A 37 -10.75 -13.50 -10.01
N LYS A 38 -11.29 -12.53 -10.75
CA LYS A 38 -10.59 -11.97 -11.93
C LYS A 38 -9.25 -11.35 -11.57
N ILE A 39 -9.18 -10.63 -10.46
CA ILE A 39 -7.92 -10.10 -9.93
C ILE A 39 -6.97 -11.22 -9.53
N TRP A 40 -7.49 -12.23 -8.85
CA TRP A 40 -6.69 -13.40 -8.49
C TRP A 40 -6.10 -14.07 -9.72
N ASP A 41 -6.88 -14.24 -10.78
CA ASP A 41 -6.41 -14.80 -12.04
C ASP A 41 -5.30 -13.90 -12.65
N LEU A 42 -5.48 -12.59 -12.66
CA LEU A 42 -4.48 -11.65 -13.16
C LEU A 42 -3.13 -11.77 -12.42
N TYR A 43 -3.14 -11.93 -11.11
CA TYR A 43 -1.92 -11.99 -10.30
C TYR A 43 -1.31 -13.38 -10.19
N ILE A 44 -2.04 -14.42 -10.47
CA ILE A 44 -1.59 -15.80 -10.36
C ILE A 44 -1.48 -16.45 -11.74
N THR A 45 -2.57 -16.47 -12.50
CA THR A 45 -2.63 -17.16 -13.80
C THR A 45 -1.77 -16.44 -14.85
N ASP A 46 -1.84 -15.11 -14.86
CA ASP A 46 -1.15 -14.26 -15.83
C ASP A 46 0.19 -13.71 -15.28
N SER A 47 0.66 -14.26 -14.17
CA SER A 47 1.94 -13.87 -13.57
C SER A 47 3.10 -14.22 -14.52
N THR A 48 4.19 -13.45 -14.44
CA THR A 48 5.47 -13.76 -15.10
C THR A 48 6.10 -15.06 -14.58
N CYS A 49 5.66 -15.54 -13.43
CA CYS A 49 6.13 -16.74 -12.79
C CYS A 49 5.09 -17.87 -12.88
N ASP A 50 5.55 -19.11 -13.13
CA ASP A 50 4.66 -20.28 -13.00
C ASP A 50 3.96 -20.25 -11.64
N PRO A 51 2.62 -20.35 -11.61
CA PRO A 51 1.84 -20.35 -10.36
C PRO A 51 2.34 -21.36 -9.31
N LYS A 52 2.88 -22.49 -9.73
CA LYS A 52 3.44 -23.50 -8.83
C LYS A 52 4.70 -23.04 -8.09
N LEU A 53 5.39 -22.03 -8.63
CA LEU A 53 6.63 -21.50 -8.07
C LEU A 53 6.39 -20.21 -7.25
N LEU A 54 5.20 -19.63 -7.27
CA LEU A 54 4.91 -18.37 -6.57
C LEU A 54 5.21 -18.42 -5.07
N ALA A 55 5.01 -19.57 -4.43
CA ALA A 55 5.31 -19.74 -2.99
C ALA A 55 6.81 -19.59 -2.66
N SER A 56 7.69 -19.82 -3.63
CA SER A 56 9.14 -19.66 -3.47
C SER A 56 9.67 -18.27 -3.83
N LYS A 57 8.81 -17.39 -4.36
CA LYS A 57 9.17 -16.04 -4.78
C LYS A 57 9.04 -15.03 -3.65
N THR A 58 9.88 -14.02 -3.69
CA THR A 58 9.95 -12.93 -2.72
C THR A 58 9.55 -11.60 -3.36
N GLY A 59 9.40 -10.56 -2.54
CA GLY A 59 9.22 -9.20 -3.03
C GLY A 59 10.39 -8.72 -3.91
N ASN A 60 11.61 -9.11 -3.58
CA ASN A 60 12.79 -8.76 -4.36
C ASN A 60 12.78 -9.42 -5.76
N ASP A 61 12.26 -10.65 -5.89
CA ASP A 61 12.09 -11.27 -7.20
C ASP A 61 11.12 -10.47 -8.06
N ALA A 62 10.01 -10.00 -7.50
CA ALA A 62 9.03 -9.18 -8.22
C ALA A 62 9.61 -7.83 -8.65
N VAL A 63 10.37 -7.14 -7.79
CA VAL A 63 11.11 -5.92 -8.16
C VAL A 63 12.07 -6.22 -9.31
N ALA A 64 12.88 -7.27 -9.22
CA ALA A 64 13.86 -7.61 -10.23
C ALA A 64 13.22 -7.92 -11.60
N GLU A 65 12.05 -8.55 -11.62
CA GLU A 65 11.30 -8.81 -12.86
C GLU A 65 10.75 -7.53 -13.47
N PHE A 66 10.22 -6.61 -12.67
CA PHE A 66 9.72 -5.32 -13.15
C PHE A 66 10.86 -4.42 -13.65
N VAL A 67 11.92 -4.25 -12.88
CA VAL A 67 13.11 -3.47 -13.26
C VAL A 67 13.80 -4.12 -14.49
N GLY A 68 13.80 -5.44 -14.56
CA GLY A 68 14.30 -6.19 -15.71
C GLY A 68 13.39 -6.16 -16.95
N LYS A 69 12.29 -5.36 -16.91
CA LYS A 69 11.32 -5.18 -18.02
C LYS A 69 10.65 -6.49 -18.46
N LYS A 70 10.50 -7.45 -17.54
CA LYS A 70 9.79 -8.71 -17.78
C LYS A 70 8.31 -8.60 -17.45
N ALA A 71 7.93 -7.64 -16.62
CA ALA A 71 6.56 -7.33 -16.25
C ALA A 71 6.23 -5.89 -16.62
N VAL A 72 5.01 -5.63 -17.09
CA VAL A 72 4.48 -4.29 -17.38
C VAL A 72 3.84 -3.70 -16.12
N PHE A 73 3.23 -4.54 -15.30
CA PHE A 73 2.56 -4.14 -14.07
C PHE A 73 3.27 -4.72 -12.85
N TYR A 74 3.39 -3.90 -11.84
CA TYR A 74 3.95 -4.27 -10.54
C TYR A 74 3.05 -3.74 -9.43
N GLN A 75 2.38 -4.63 -8.71
CA GLN A 75 1.51 -4.25 -7.61
C GLN A 75 2.33 -3.99 -6.35
N ASN A 76 2.29 -2.75 -5.88
CA ASN A 76 2.93 -2.34 -4.63
C ASN A 76 2.34 -0.99 -4.16
N GLY A 77 2.97 -0.36 -3.19
CA GLY A 77 2.64 0.97 -2.70
C GLY A 77 3.73 1.99 -3.05
N THR A 78 3.50 3.24 -2.69
CA THR A 78 4.41 4.37 -2.97
C THR A 78 5.83 4.19 -2.44
N TRP A 79 6.00 3.41 -1.35
CA TRP A 79 7.32 3.06 -0.80
C TRP A 79 8.23 2.32 -1.78
N ALA A 80 7.65 1.62 -2.76
CA ALA A 80 8.41 0.88 -3.77
C ALA A 80 9.10 1.76 -4.81
N TYR A 81 8.81 3.07 -4.84
CA TYR A 81 9.45 3.99 -5.78
C TYR A 81 10.98 3.93 -5.72
N ASN A 82 11.54 3.87 -4.52
CA ASN A 82 13.00 3.80 -4.36
C ASN A 82 13.63 2.55 -5.00
N ASP A 83 12.87 1.48 -5.14
CA ASP A 83 13.34 0.23 -5.75
C ASP A 83 13.26 0.26 -7.29
N VAL A 84 12.46 1.17 -7.87
CA VAL A 84 12.16 1.20 -9.31
C VAL A 84 12.55 2.50 -10.00
N LYS A 85 12.91 3.54 -9.28
CA LYS A 85 13.21 4.90 -9.80
C LYS A 85 14.29 4.95 -10.89
N ASP A 86 15.21 4.00 -10.88
CA ASP A 86 16.27 3.93 -11.89
C ASP A 86 15.75 3.59 -13.31
N LEU A 87 14.47 3.21 -13.43
CA LEU A 87 13.80 3.11 -14.72
C LEU A 87 13.51 4.48 -15.35
N GLY A 88 13.56 5.55 -14.55
CA GLY A 88 13.25 6.93 -14.94
C GLY A 88 11.76 7.25 -14.82
N ASP A 89 11.45 8.43 -14.30
CA ASP A 89 10.07 8.84 -13.99
C ASP A 89 9.17 8.87 -15.22
N ASP A 90 9.72 9.23 -16.39
CA ASP A 90 8.99 9.23 -17.66
C ASP A 90 8.54 7.82 -18.11
N ASN A 91 9.11 6.78 -17.52
CA ASN A 91 8.78 5.38 -17.81
C ASN A 91 7.93 4.72 -16.72
N LEU A 92 7.61 5.46 -15.65
CA LEU A 92 6.82 4.98 -14.53
C LEU A 92 5.45 5.64 -14.52
N GLY A 93 4.44 4.90 -14.16
CA GLY A 93 3.10 5.40 -13.92
C GLY A 93 2.46 4.65 -12.77
N MET A 94 1.52 5.28 -12.09
CA MET A 94 0.79 4.66 -11.00
C MET A 94 -0.70 4.64 -11.34
N LEU A 95 -1.32 3.48 -11.19
CA LEU A 95 -2.74 3.27 -11.47
C LEU A 95 -3.43 2.70 -10.23
N PRO A 96 -4.67 3.08 -9.97
CA PRO A 96 -5.51 2.37 -9.01
C PRO A 96 -5.69 0.91 -9.42
N ILE A 97 -5.93 0.04 -8.44
CA ILE A 97 -6.32 -1.36 -8.72
C ILE A 97 -7.81 -1.36 -9.00
N TYR A 98 -8.19 -1.83 -10.19
CA TYR A 98 -9.58 -2.00 -10.60
C TYR A 98 -9.98 -3.48 -10.54
N ILE A 99 -11.23 -3.74 -10.14
CA ILE A 99 -11.79 -5.09 -10.06
C ILE A 99 -12.97 -5.32 -11.02
N GLY A 100 -13.29 -4.34 -11.87
CA GLY A 100 -14.36 -4.41 -12.86
C GLY A 100 -15.75 -4.10 -12.29
N VAL A 101 -15.82 -3.24 -11.27
CA VAL A 101 -17.09 -2.74 -10.72
C VAL A 101 -17.46 -1.43 -11.40
N GLU A 102 -18.74 -1.22 -11.71
CA GLU A 102 -19.23 0.00 -12.34
C GLU A 102 -18.89 1.24 -11.49
N GLY A 103 -18.35 2.27 -12.12
CA GLY A 103 -17.99 3.55 -11.48
C GLY A 103 -16.60 3.55 -10.80
N GLU A 104 -15.85 2.46 -10.87
CA GLU A 104 -14.51 2.39 -10.29
C GLU A 104 -13.48 3.26 -11.02
N GLU A 105 -13.76 3.66 -12.25
CA GLU A 105 -12.93 4.59 -13.03
C GLU A 105 -12.80 5.97 -12.37
N ASN A 106 -13.70 6.30 -11.44
CA ASN A 106 -13.67 7.52 -10.63
C ASN A 106 -12.92 7.34 -9.31
N GLN A 107 -12.34 6.16 -9.06
CA GLN A 107 -11.57 5.87 -7.86
C GLN A 107 -10.14 6.38 -8.00
N GLY A 108 -9.62 6.93 -6.91
CA GLY A 108 -8.20 7.23 -6.77
C GLY A 108 -7.40 6.02 -6.26
N LEU A 109 -6.13 6.26 -5.98
CA LEU A 109 -5.28 5.27 -5.32
C LEU A 109 -5.83 4.94 -3.93
N CYS A 110 -5.73 3.67 -3.55
CA CYS A 110 -6.09 3.24 -2.20
C CYS A 110 -5.11 3.82 -1.20
N THR A 111 -5.63 4.57 -0.23
CA THR A 111 -4.84 5.12 0.88
C THR A 111 -5.44 4.67 2.20
N GLY A 112 -4.62 4.58 3.23
CA GLY A 112 -5.07 4.24 4.57
C GLY A 112 -3.96 4.43 5.60
N SER A 113 -4.32 4.43 6.88
CA SER A 113 -3.38 4.45 8.00
C SER A 113 -3.12 3.00 8.41
N GLU A 114 -2.06 2.41 7.89
CA GLU A 114 -1.73 1.00 8.14
C GLU A 114 -0.61 0.83 9.17
N ASN A 115 0.18 1.88 9.40
CA ASN A 115 1.31 1.85 10.32
C ASN A 115 1.08 2.80 11.48
N PHE A 116 1.28 2.31 12.68
CA PHE A 116 1.10 3.05 13.92
C PHE A 116 2.32 2.93 14.79
N TRP A 117 2.68 4.01 15.45
CA TRP A 117 3.64 3.97 16.54
C TRP A 117 2.94 3.59 17.83
N CYS A 118 3.46 2.58 18.49
CA CYS A 118 2.96 2.17 19.79
C CYS A 118 3.99 2.55 20.86
N VAL A 119 3.52 3.22 21.90
CA VAL A 119 4.32 3.54 23.07
C VAL A 119 4.12 2.46 24.11
N ASN A 120 5.20 1.88 24.63
CA ASN A 120 5.12 0.87 25.68
C ASN A 120 4.68 1.53 27.01
N ASN A 121 3.47 1.25 27.44
CA ASN A 121 2.88 1.83 28.65
C ASN A 121 3.38 1.20 29.96
N THR A 122 4.28 0.21 29.89
CA THR A 122 4.93 -0.41 31.05
C THR A 122 6.34 0.11 31.30
N SER A 123 6.83 1.03 30.45
CA SER A 123 8.10 1.74 30.66
C SER A 123 7.98 2.79 31.76
N SER A 124 9.11 3.35 32.18
CA SER A 124 9.09 4.49 33.11
C SER A 124 8.39 5.71 32.50
N ASP A 125 7.82 6.57 33.33
CA ASP A 125 7.19 7.82 32.86
C ASP A 125 8.19 8.70 32.07
N GLU A 126 9.45 8.69 32.43
CA GLU A 126 10.54 9.42 31.76
C GLU A 126 10.78 8.86 30.35
N ASP A 127 10.84 7.54 30.19
CA ASP A 127 11.01 6.89 28.89
C ASP A 127 9.79 7.10 27.98
N ILE A 128 8.59 7.03 28.55
CA ILE A 128 7.33 7.32 27.84
C ILE A 128 7.37 8.75 27.32
N GLN A 129 7.69 9.73 28.19
CA GLN A 129 7.75 11.14 27.79
C GLN A 129 8.81 11.38 26.71
N ALA A 130 10.02 10.83 26.87
CA ALA A 130 11.07 10.93 25.87
C ALA A 130 10.66 10.34 24.52
N THR A 131 9.93 9.22 24.53
CA THR A 131 9.38 8.61 23.32
C THR A 131 8.36 9.53 22.65
N LEU A 132 7.43 10.10 23.42
CA LEU A 132 6.42 11.03 22.91
C LEU A 132 7.05 12.30 22.33
N ASP A 133 8.07 12.85 22.99
CA ASP A 133 8.80 14.02 22.52
C ASP A 133 9.54 13.71 21.20
N PHE A 134 10.14 12.54 21.08
CA PHE A 134 10.78 12.11 19.83
C PHE A 134 9.73 11.94 18.69
N LEU A 135 8.61 11.30 18.95
CA LEU A 135 7.54 11.15 17.96
C LEU A 135 6.97 12.50 17.53
N TYR A 136 6.77 13.40 18.49
CA TYR A 136 6.35 14.77 18.21
C TYR A 136 7.38 15.52 17.36
N TRP A 137 8.65 15.38 17.66
CA TRP A 137 9.74 15.94 16.86
C TRP A 137 9.71 15.39 15.43
N CYS A 138 9.52 14.08 15.25
CA CYS A 138 9.44 13.45 13.92
C CYS A 138 8.37 14.11 13.03
N VAL A 139 7.19 14.42 13.59
CA VAL A 139 6.05 14.94 12.82
C VAL A 139 5.95 16.46 12.77
N THR A 140 6.79 17.20 13.52
CA THR A 140 6.68 18.67 13.60
C THR A 140 7.96 19.42 13.23
N SER A 141 9.13 18.80 13.35
CA SER A 141 10.40 19.45 12.98
C SER A 141 10.64 19.35 11.46
N GLU A 142 11.38 20.31 10.92
CA GLU A 142 11.80 20.30 9.52
C GLU A 142 12.64 19.04 9.19
N ALA A 143 13.57 18.68 10.09
CA ALA A 143 14.41 17.51 9.91
C ALA A 143 13.61 16.19 9.93
N GLY A 144 12.67 16.04 10.87
CA GLY A 144 11.82 14.85 10.99
C GLY A 144 10.89 14.71 9.78
N THR A 145 10.15 15.76 9.43
CA THR A 145 9.22 15.74 8.30
C THR A 145 9.92 15.54 6.97
N SER A 146 11.10 16.16 6.74
CA SER A 146 11.90 15.92 5.54
C SER A 146 12.47 14.51 5.49
N ALA A 147 12.90 13.94 6.62
CA ALA A 147 13.38 12.56 6.63
C ALA A 147 12.28 11.58 6.25
N MET A 148 11.07 11.75 6.77
CA MET A 148 9.94 10.88 6.46
C MET A 148 9.47 11.04 5.00
N ALA A 149 9.35 12.27 4.50
CA ALA A 149 8.87 12.50 3.14
C ALA A 149 9.93 12.15 2.09
N ASP A 150 11.15 12.72 2.22
CA ASP A 150 12.16 12.68 1.15
C ASP A 150 13.03 11.41 1.18
N LYS A 151 13.33 10.88 2.39
CA LYS A 151 14.21 9.72 2.52
C LYS A 151 13.45 8.40 2.64
N MET A 152 12.32 8.41 3.33
CA MET A 152 11.51 7.22 3.56
C MET A 152 10.37 7.07 2.54
N GLY A 153 10.03 8.15 1.81
CA GLY A 153 8.96 8.15 0.82
C GLY A 153 7.56 7.99 1.42
N PHE A 154 7.38 8.43 2.66
CA PHE A 154 6.09 8.30 3.34
C PHE A 154 5.14 9.41 2.91
N VAL A 155 3.88 9.03 2.69
CA VAL A 155 2.75 9.96 2.64
C VAL A 155 2.25 10.14 4.06
N ILE A 156 2.40 11.35 4.61
CA ILE A 156 2.20 11.60 6.04
C ILE A 156 0.90 12.36 6.26
N PRO A 157 -0.08 11.82 7.03
CA PRO A 157 -1.41 12.39 7.18
C PRO A 157 -1.48 13.52 8.22
N PHE A 158 -0.38 14.20 8.53
CA PHE A 158 -0.37 15.30 9.50
C PHE A 158 -0.37 16.67 8.82
N LYS A 159 -1.05 17.65 9.42
CA LYS A 159 -1.21 19.01 8.85
C LYS A 159 0.10 19.76 8.58
N LYS A 160 1.18 19.40 9.30
CA LYS A 160 2.52 19.98 9.14
C LYS A 160 3.48 19.09 8.36
N ALA A 161 2.96 18.00 7.79
CA ALA A 161 3.78 17.13 6.97
C ALA A 161 4.31 17.90 5.76
N LYS A 162 5.52 17.55 5.36
CA LYS A 162 6.07 17.96 4.08
C LYS A 162 5.52 17.05 2.99
N ASP A 163 5.14 17.62 1.86
CA ASP A 163 4.77 16.85 0.68
C ASP A 163 5.96 16.02 0.22
N SER A 164 5.69 14.78 -0.18
CA SER A 164 6.73 13.92 -0.75
C SER A 164 7.20 14.51 -2.08
N THR A 165 8.49 14.34 -2.35
CA THR A 165 9.09 14.68 -3.67
C THR A 165 8.98 13.50 -4.65
N ASN A 166 8.39 12.38 -4.26
CA ASN A 166 8.07 11.29 -5.17
C ASN A 166 7.05 11.77 -6.21
N PRO A 167 7.25 11.45 -7.51
CA PRO A 167 6.35 11.83 -8.58
C PRO A 167 4.94 11.23 -8.43
#